data_9acf3bc1bc2566f79f2eceec63c00d19
#
_entry.id   9acf3bc1bc2566f79f2eceec63c00d19
#
_cell.length_a   1.000
_cell.length_b   1.000
_cell.length_c   1.000
_cell.angle_alpha   90.00
_cell.angle_beta   90.00
_cell.angle_gamma   90.00
#
_symmetry.space_group_name_H-M   'P 1'
#
loop_
_entity.id
_entity.type
_entity.pdbx_description
1 polymer ?
#
loop_
_entity_poly.entity_id
_entity_poly.type
_entity_poly.pdbx_seq_one_letter_code
_entity_poly.pdbx_strand_id
1 'polypeptide(L)'
;KTDYCWSHFLRAKSDQYAILIRLIKELQTKHKTKVIKIRCDNSGENHKLKQKRADNDLGITFEFVPPGTPQYNGKIERKFATLYGRVRAMFLHAGLPANLRNTLWAECATHATYLENLLLTPTRTTTPHAAVHGSKSTKLPFLKRFGEMAIVGYHHNRKIRSKLDDRGRPCIYIGRAVDG
;
A
#
# COMPACT_ATOMS: atom_id res chain seq x y z
N LYS A 1 -12.79 -13.22 6.54
CA LYS A 1 -12.43 -12.41 5.36
C LYS A 1 -11.93 -11.05 5.85
N THR A 2 -10.62 -10.77 5.73
CA THR A 2 -10.01 -9.59 6.35
C THR A 2 -10.21 -8.33 5.52
N ASP A 3 -10.33 -8.45 4.17
CA ASP A 3 -10.33 -7.37 3.18
C ASP A 3 -9.13 -6.41 3.31
N TYR A 4 -8.04 -6.89 3.88
CA TYR A 4 -6.78 -6.16 3.96
C TYR A 4 -6.24 -5.87 2.56
N CYS A 5 -5.73 -4.68 2.34
CA CYS A 5 -5.24 -4.24 1.05
C CYS A 5 -3.72 -4.05 1.09
N TRP A 6 -3.05 -4.52 0.05
CA TRP A 6 -1.66 -4.21 -0.25
C TRP A 6 -1.61 -3.43 -1.56
N SER A 7 -0.85 -2.36 -1.60
CA SER A 7 -0.57 -1.60 -2.82
C SER A 7 0.89 -1.75 -3.19
N HIS A 8 1.14 -2.17 -4.40
CA HIS A 8 2.48 -2.27 -4.96
C HIS A 8 2.54 -1.51 -6.27
N PHE A 9 3.59 -0.74 -6.47
CA PHE A 9 3.81 0.07 -7.65
C PHE A 9 4.91 -0.56 -8.49
N LEU A 10 4.62 -0.76 -9.77
CA LEU A 10 5.49 -1.45 -10.70
C LEU A 10 6.14 -0.44 -11.63
N ARG A 11 7.43 -0.60 -11.91
CA ARG A 11 8.08 0.15 -13.00
C ARG A 11 7.71 -0.44 -14.36
N ALA A 12 7.62 -1.76 -14.43
CA ALA A 12 7.19 -2.48 -15.62
C ALA A 12 6.20 -3.59 -15.23
N LYS A 13 5.30 -3.97 -16.12
CA LYS A 13 4.35 -5.08 -15.91
C LYS A 13 5.06 -6.41 -15.67
N SER A 14 6.26 -6.58 -16.20
CA SER A 14 7.12 -7.75 -15.96
C SER A 14 7.47 -7.98 -14.49
N ASP A 15 7.46 -6.92 -13.67
CA ASP A 15 7.86 -6.98 -12.25
C ASP A 15 6.75 -7.60 -11.38
N GLN A 16 5.53 -7.73 -11.92
CA GLN A 16 4.36 -8.23 -11.21
C GLN A 16 4.61 -9.59 -10.55
N TYR A 17 5.25 -10.51 -11.28
CA TYR A 17 5.51 -11.85 -10.77
C TYR A 17 6.41 -11.85 -9.53
N ALA A 18 7.52 -11.15 -9.59
CA ALA A 18 8.48 -11.10 -8.47
C ALA A 18 7.83 -10.50 -7.21
N ILE A 19 7.02 -9.46 -7.38
CA ILE A 19 6.30 -8.82 -6.28
C ILE A 19 5.23 -9.74 -5.70
N LEU A 20 4.48 -10.45 -6.56
CA LEU A 20 3.47 -11.40 -6.09
C LEU A 20 4.09 -12.55 -5.28
N ILE A 21 5.20 -13.12 -5.76
CA ILE A 21 5.91 -14.18 -5.04
C ILE A 21 6.43 -13.68 -3.69
N ARG A 22 6.99 -12.46 -3.66
CA ARG A 22 7.44 -11.84 -2.40
C ARG A 22 6.28 -11.68 -1.42
N LEU A 23 5.13 -11.17 -1.88
CA LEU A 23 3.93 -11.03 -1.05
C LEU A 23 3.44 -12.37 -0.52
N ILE A 24 3.41 -13.42 -1.37
CA ILE A 24 2.98 -14.77 -0.94
C ILE A 24 3.93 -15.29 0.16
N LYS A 25 5.24 -15.18 -0.04
CA LYS A 25 6.24 -15.59 0.97
C LYS A 25 6.08 -14.81 2.27
N GLU A 26 5.84 -13.51 2.18
CA GLU A 26 5.60 -12.67 3.35
C GLU A 26 4.33 -13.10 4.11
N LEU A 27 3.23 -13.36 3.43
CA LEU A 27 2.00 -13.87 4.03
C LEU A 27 2.23 -15.22 4.72
N GLN A 28 3.00 -16.11 4.14
CA GLN A 28 3.33 -17.40 4.72
C GLN A 28 4.23 -17.28 5.95
N THR A 29 5.27 -16.45 5.89
CA THR A 29 6.27 -16.34 6.96
C THR A 29 5.82 -15.46 8.11
N LYS A 30 5.37 -14.23 7.83
CA LYS A 30 5.00 -13.26 8.87
C LYS A 30 3.59 -13.51 9.43
N HIS A 31 2.64 -13.90 8.57
CA HIS A 31 1.24 -14.06 8.98
C HIS A 31 0.81 -15.52 9.12
N LYS A 32 1.71 -16.49 8.90
CA LYS A 32 1.45 -17.93 8.95
C LYS A 32 0.20 -18.31 8.15
N THR A 33 -0.07 -17.58 7.05
CA THR A 33 -1.28 -17.71 6.24
C THR A 33 -0.94 -18.37 4.91
N LYS A 34 -1.60 -19.49 4.58
CA LYS A 34 -1.45 -20.15 3.30
C LYS A 34 -2.33 -19.46 2.25
N VAL A 35 -1.73 -19.00 1.16
CA VAL A 35 -2.48 -18.52 -0.01
C VAL A 35 -2.95 -19.74 -0.80
N ILE A 36 -4.27 -19.92 -0.89
CA ILE A 36 -4.88 -21.08 -1.56
C ILE A 36 -5.32 -20.69 -2.98
N LYS A 37 -5.85 -19.48 -3.14
CA LYS A 37 -6.45 -19.03 -4.39
C LYS A 37 -6.09 -17.57 -4.70
N ILE A 38 -5.79 -17.31 -5.95
CA ILE A 38 -5.62 -15.96 -6.51
C ILE A 38 -6.68 -15.75 -7.58
N ARG A 39 -7.52 -14.73 -7.40
CA ARG A 39 -8.44 -14.28 -8.44
C ARG A 39 -7.85 -13.07 -9.14
N CYS A 40 -7.85 -13.08 -10.46
CA CYS A 40 -7.31 -12.02 -11.29
C CYS A 40 -8.13 -11.87 -12.58
N ASP A 41 -7.89 -10.79 -13.31
CA ASP A 41 -8.44 -10.61 -14.65
C ASP A 41 -7.76 -11.55 -15.65
N ASN A 42 -8.35 -11.65 -16.84
CA ASN A 42 -7.91 -12.54 -17.91
C ASN A 42 -6.82 -11.89 -18.79
N SER A 43 -5.90 -11.12 -18.20
CA SER A 43 -4.80 -10.49 -18.92
C SER A 43 -3.68 -11.49 -19.25
N GLY A 44 -2.93 -11.23 -20.32
CA GLY A 44 -1.82 -12.09 -20.73
C GLY A 44 -0.72 -12.21 -19.67
N GLU A 45 -0.51 -11.15 -18.91
CA GLU A 45 0.43 -11.14 -17.78
C GLU A 45 0.02 -12.14 -16.69
N ASN A 46 -1.26 -12.22 -16.38
CA ASN A 46 -1.79 -13.16 -15.39
C ASN A 46 -1.74 -14.62 -15.86
N HIS A 47 -1.88 -14.88 -17.15
CA HIS A 47 -1.64 -16.21 -17.71
C HIS A 47 -0.18 -16.64 -17.58
N LYS A 48 0.78 -15.73 -17.83
CA LYS A 48 2.20 -15.98 -17.58
C LYS A 48 2.51 -16.26 -16.11
N LEU A 49 1.80 -15.59 -15.18
CA LEU A 49 1.90 -15.89 -13.74
C LEU A 49 1.47 -17.32 -13.43
N LYS A 50 0.37 -17.79 -14.04
CA LYS A 50 -0.12 -19.17 -13.88
C LYS A 50 0.90 -20.18 -14.40
N GLN A 51 1.51 -19.94 -15.55
CA GLN A 51 2.53 -20.83 -16.13
C GLN A 51 3.77 -20.91 -15.21
N LYS A 52 4.32 -19.77 -14.82
CA LYS A 52 5.49 -19.72 -13.92
C LYS A 52 5.24 -20.29 -12.52
N ARG A 53 3.98 -20.40 -12.09
CA ARG A 53 3.61 -21.05 -10.83
C ARG A 53 3.98 -22.52 -10.83
N ALA A 54 3.77 -23.22 -11.96
CA ALA A 54 4.09 -24.65 -12.09
C ALA A 54 5.56 -24.93 -11.75
N ASP A 55 6.44 -23.97 -12.08
CA ASP A 55 7.88 -24.07 -11.81
C ASP A 55 8.23 -23.92 -10.31
N ASN A 56 7.32 -23.42 -9.48
CA ASN A 56 7.57 -23.13 -8.05
C ASN A 56 6.74 -23.95 -7.06
N ASP A 57 5.91 -24.87 -7.54
CA ASP A 57 5.04 -25.78 -6.74
C ASP A 57 4.33 -25.13 -5.54
N LEU A 58 3.74 -23.94 -5.76
CA LEU A 58 3.15 -23.17 -4.68
C LEU A 58 1.76 -23.67 -4.23
N GLY A 59 1.21 -24.70 -4.89
CA GLY A 59 -0.13 -25.24 -4.57
C GLY A 59 -1.27 -24.22 -4.64
N ILE A 60 -1.13 -23.12 -5.40
CA ILE A 60 -2.08 -22.03 -5.51
C ILE A 60 -2.99 -22.20 -6.72
N THR A 61 -4.29 -22.08 -6.56
CA THR A 61 -5.26 -22.08 -7.66
C THR A 61 -5.48 -20.69 -8.22
N PHE A 62 -5.39 -20.54 -9.55
CA PHE A 62 -5.71 -19.29 -10.24
C PHE A 62 -7.14 -19.35 -10.79
N GLU A 63 -7.95 -18.35 -10.44
CA GLU A 63 -9.31 -18.14 -10.92
C GLU A 63 -9.35 -16.88 -11.79
N PHE A 64 -9.49 -17.08 -13.10
CA PHE A 64 -9.61 -15.97 -14.05
C PHE A 64 -11.05 -15.51 -14.17
N VAL A 65 -11.25 -14.20 -14.14
CA VAL A 65 -12.55 -13.59 -14.40
C VAL A 65 -12.82 -13.65 -15.89
N PRO A 66 -13.98 -14.20 -16.33
CA PRO A 66 -14.31 -14.26 -17.75
C PRO A 66 -14.37 -12.86 -18.39
N PRO A 67 -13.97 -12.71 -19.64
CA PRO A 67 -14.15 -11.46 -20.38
C PRO A 67 -15.63 -11.03 -20.41
N GLY A 68 -15.88 -9.72 -20.32
CA GLY A 68 -17.24 -9.18 -20.39
C GLY A 68 -18.10 -9.35 -19.11
N THR A 69 -17.51 -9.79 -18.01
CA THR A 69 -18.23 -9.93 -16.72
C THR A 69 -17.68 -8.98 -15.64
N PRO A 70 -17.90 -7.64 -15.78
CA PRO A 70 -17.38 -6.63 -14.84
C PRO A 70 -17.79 -6.87 -13.39
N GLN A 71 -18.93 -7.52 -13.18
CA GLN A 71 -19.49 -7.79 -11.85
C GLN A 71 -18.56 -8.61 -10.96
N TYR A 72 -17.76 -9.50 -11.53
CA TYR A 72 -16.81 -10.34 -10.78
C TYR A 72 -15.57 -9.56 -10.32
N ASN A 73 -15.20 -8.46 -11.01
CA ASN A 73 -14.13 -7.56 -10.63
C ASN A 73 -14.59 -6.27 -9.92
N GLY A 74 -15.92 -6.03 -9.85
CA GLY A 74 -16.48 -4.79 -9.31
C GLY A 74 -16.03 -4.43 -7.89
N LYS A 75 -15.60 -5.41 -7.09
CA LYS A 75 -15.02 -5.14 -5.77
C LYS A 75 -13.64 -4.48 -5.89
N ILE A 76 -12.80 -4.97 -6.77
CA ILE A 76 -11.45 -4.45 -7.01
C ILE A 76 -11.54 -3.09 -7.70
N GLU A 77 -12.39 -2.94 -8.70
CA GLU A 77 -12.61 -1.67 -9.40
C GLU A 77 -13.07 -0.57 -8.45
N ARG A 78 -14.03 -0.87 -7.56
CA ARG A 78 -14.45 0.07 -6.50
C ARG A 78 -13.33 0.41 -5.53
N LYS A 79 -12.46 -0.55 -5.20
CA LYS A 79 -11.28 -0.30 -4.36
C LYS A 79 -10.31 0.67 -5.05
N PHE A 80 -10.04 0.50 -6.33
CA PHE A 80 -9.22 1.44 -7.09
C PHE A 80 -9.86 2.82 -7.18
N ALA A 81 -11.16 2.91 -7.49
CA ALA A 81 -11.87 4.19 -7.53
C ALA A 81 -11.78 4.92 -6.18
N THR A 82 -11.99 4.21 -5.07
CA THR A 82 -11.88 4.76 -3.72
C THR A 82 -10.44 5.19 -3.41
N LEU A 83 -9.43 4.40 -3.75
CA LEU A 83 -8.03 4.73 -3.55
C LEU A 83 -7.65 6.01 -4.29
N TYR A 84 -7.94 6.09 -5.58
CA TYR A 84 -7.63 7.29 -6.38
C TYR A 84 -8.42 8.52 -5.93
N GLY A 85 -9.66 8.33 -5.47
CA GLY A 85 -10.44 9.41 -4.85
C GLY A 85 -9.75 9.99 -3.61
N ARG A 86 -9.24 9.11 -2.74
CA ARG A 86 -8.49 9.53 -1.54
C ARG A 86 -7.18 10.19 -1.89
N VAL A 87 -6.43 9.66 -2.85
CA VAL A 87 -5.17 10.27 -3.32
C VAL A 87 -5.42 11.71 -3.80
N ARG A 88 -6.46 11.91 -4.63
CA ARG A 88 -6.83 13.27 -5.09
C ARG A 88 -7.19 14.19 -3.94
N ALA A 89 -7.99 13.71 -2.99
CA ALA A 89 -8.39 14.48 -1.83
C ALA A 89 -7.19 14.86 -0.94
N MET A 90 -6.26 13.92 -0.71
CA MET A 90 -5.04 14.18 0.06
C MET A 90 -4.14 15.20 -0.61
N PHE A 91 -3.94 15.12 -1.92
CA PHE A 91 -3.17 16.12 -2.66
C PHE A 91 -3.81 17.50 -2.64
N LEU A 92 -5.14 17.56 -2.77
CA LEU A 92 -5.87 18.82 -2.69
C LEU A 92 -5.71 19.44 -1.30
N HIS A 93 -5.91 18.65 -0.26
CA HIS A 93 -5.76 19.08 1.14
C HIS A 93 -4.34 19.54 1.47
N ALA A 94 -3.32 18.82 0.96
CA ALA A 94 -1.93 19.16 1.18
C ALA A 94 -1.47 20.41 0.42
N GLY A 95 -2.23 20.92 -0.53
CA GLY A 95 -1.88 22.10 -1.33
C GLY A 95 -0.62 21.93 -2.18
N LEU A 96 -0.22 20.67 -2.47
CA LEU A 96 1.02 20.42 -3.18
C LEU A 96 0.94 20.86 -4.65
N PRO A 97 2.00 21.46 -5.20
CA PRO A 97 2.07 21.83 -6.60
C PRO A 97 2.04 20.60 -7.52
N ALA A 98 1.61 20.77 -8.77
CA ALA A 98 1.35 19.68 -9.70
C ALA A 98 2.57 18.76 -9.95
N ASN A 99 3.77 19.34 -10.06
CA ASN A 99 5.00 18.57 -10.23
C ASN A 99 5.26 17.61 -9.07
N LEU A 100 5.01 18.03 -7.83
CA LEU A 100 5.16 17.14 -6.65
C LEU A 100 4.06 16.08 -6.60
N ARG A 101 2.83 16.38 -7.06
CA ARG A 101 1.77 15.36 -7.15
C ARG A 101 2.16 14.23 -8.08
N ASN A 102 2.74 14.55 -9.23
CA ASN A 102 3.20 13.56 -10.20
C ASN A 102 4.37 12.70 -9.67
N THR A 103 5.19 13.25 -8.78
CA THR A 103 6.32 12.54 -8.20
C THR A 103 5.89 11.69 -7.00
N LEU A 104 4.99 12.19 -6.16
CA LEU A 104 4.64 11.59 -4.86
C LEU A 104 3.34 10.77 -4.90
N TRP A 105 2.81 10.46 -6.09
CA TRP A 105 1.52 9.75 -6.18
C TRP A 105 1.57 8.34 -5.57
N ALA A 106 2.69 7.65 -5.71
CA ALA A 106 2.87 6.30 -5.18
C ALA A 106 2.93 6.29 -3.65
N GLU A 107 3.66 7.24 -3.05
CA GLU A 107 3.74 7.44 -1.61
C GLU A 107 2.36 7.80 -1.05
N CYS A 108 1.65 8.70 -1.72
CA CYS A 108 0.29 9.08 -1.33
C CYS A 108 -0.67 7.88 -1.39
N ALA A 109 -0.60 7.08 -2.44
CA ALA A 109 -1.43 5.88 -2.57
C ALA A 109 -1.06 4.80 -1.55
N THR A 110 0.22 4.65 -1.21
CA THR A 110 0.67 3.79 -0.10
C THR A 110 0.08 4.24 1.22
N HIS A 111 0.16 5.55 1.50
CA HIS A 111 -0.42 6.11 2.72
C HIS A 111 -1.95 5.94 2.77
N ALA A 112 -2.64 6.18 1.65
CA ALA A 112 -4.08 5.96 1.54
C ALA A 112 -4.48 4.49 1.77
N THR A 113 -3.70 3.54 1.25
CA THR A 113 -3.90 2.11 1.49
C THR A 113 -3.67 1.75 2.96
N TYR A 114 -2.64 2.32 3.57
CA TYR A 114 -2.38 2.13 5.00
C TYR A 114 -3.57 2.60 5.84
N LEU A 115 -4.09 3.80 5.57
CA LEU A 115 -5.28 4.31 6.26
C LEU A 115 -6.51 3.45 6.02
N GLU A 116 -6.72 2.93 4.79
CA GLU A 116 -7.83 2.02 4.49
C GLU A 116 -7.83 0.80 5.41
N ASN A 117 -6.65 0.25 5.69
CA ASN A 117 -6.51 -0.91 6.57
C ASN A 117 -6.77 -0.60 8.05
N LEU A 118 -6.74 0.67 8.45
CA LEU A 118 -7.00 1.12 9.81
C LEU A 118 -8.46 1.56 10.04
N LEU A 119 -9.25 1.74 8.97
CA LEU A 119 -10.61 2.21 9.08
C LEU A 119 -11.60 1.06 9.30
N LEU A 120 -12.57 1.31 10.18
CA LEU A 120 -13.78 0.50 10.28
C LEU A 120 -14.75 0.89 9.17
N THR A 121 -15.42 -0.10 8.59
CA THR A 121 -16.56 0.11 7.71
C THR A 121 -17.85 -0.31 8.42
N PRO A 122 -19.02 0.22 8.04
CA PRO A 122 -20.28 -0.13 8.69
C PRO A 122 -20.59 -1.63 8.73
N THR A 123 -20.01 -2.39 7.80
CA THR A 123 -20.23 -3.84 7.68
C THR A 123 -19.25 -4.69 8.49
N ARG A 124 -18.41 -4.08 9.33
CA ARG A 124 -17.34 -4.78 10.05
C ARG A 124 -17.26 -4.39 11.51
N THR A 125 -16.94 -5.38 12.32
CA THR A 125 -16.68 -5.23 13.76
C THR A 125 -15.21 -4.95 14.07
N THR A 126 -14.29 -5.26 13.13
CA THR A 126 -12.85 -5.09 13.30
C THR A 126 -12.21 -4.44 12.07
N THR A 127 -11.11 -3.73 12.27
CA THR A 127 -10.34 -3.16 11.16
C THR A 127 -9.65 -4.27 10.36
N PRO A 128 -9.39 -4.07 9.05
CA PRO A 128 -8.58 -5.00 8.27
C PRO A 128 -7.22 -5.30 8.91
N HIS A 129 -6.59 -4.26 9.47
CA HIS A 129 -5.31 -4.39 10.20
C HIS A 129 -5.43 -5.35 11.39
N ALA A 130 -6.42 -5.15 12.26
CA ALA A 130 -6.62 -6.01 13.42
C ALA A 130 -6.95 -7.46 13.02
N ALA A 131 -7.69 -7.64 11.93
CA ALA A 131 -8.03 -8.97 11.42
C ALA A 131 -6.82 -9.76 10.88
N VAL A 132 -5.75 -9.07 10.42
CA VAL A 132 -4.53 -9.70 9.92
C VAL A 132 -3.48 -9.86 11.02
N HIS A 133 -3.32 -8.84 11.87
CA HIS A 133 -2.26 -8.80 12.88
C HIS A 133 -2.70 -9.23 14.27
N GLY A 134 -3.98 -9.59 14.46
CA GLY A 134 -4.53 -10.03 15.76
C GLY A 134 -4.65 -8.93 16.82
N SER A 135 -4.29 -7.70 16.50
CA SER A 135 -4.32 -6.56 17.44
C SER A 135 -4.65 -5.25 16.73
N LYS A 136 -5.17 -4.29 17.51
CA LYS A 136 -5.33 -2.91 17.01
C LYS A 136 -3.94 -2.29 16.79
N SER A 137 -3.82 -1.45 15.77
CA SER A 137 -2.57 -0.71 15.55
C SER A 137 -2.30 0.24 16.73
N THR A 138 -1.17 0.06 17.40
CA THR A 138 -0.69 0.96 18.46
C THR A 138 -0.20 2.30 17.90
N LYS A 139 -0.09 2.42 16.59
CA LYS A 139 0.48 3.58 15.88
C LYS A 139 -0.58 4.61 15.46
N LEU A 140 -1.87 4.37 15.76
CA LEU A 140 -2.98 5.30 15.46
C LEU A 140 -2.76 6.72 16.04
N PRO A 141 -2.29 6.89 17.29
CA PRO A 141 -2.06 8.22 17.86
C PRO A 141 -0.99 9.04 17.14
N PHE A 142 -0.12 8.38 16.37
CA PHE A 142 0.99 9.00 15.64
C PHE A 142 0.71 9.19 14.16
N LEU A 143 -0.54 9.05 13.73
CA LEU A 143 -0.92 9.32 12.34
C LEU A 143 -0.81 10.81 12.05
N LYS A 144 -0.14 11.12 10.94
CA LYS A 144 0.01 12.46 10.39
C LYS A 144 -0.72 12.57 9.06
N ARG A 145 -1.13 13.78 8.71
CA ARG A 145 -1.75 14.03 7.41
C ARG A 145 -0.69 14.02 6.32
N PHE A 146 -1.02 13.46 5.18
CA PHE A 146 -0.14 13.53 4.01
C PHE A 146 0.10 14.99 3.62
N GLY A 147 1.35 15.39 3.42
CA GLY A 147 1.73 16.76 3.15
C GLY A 147 1.85 17.65 4.40
N GLU A 148 1.61 17.13 5.62
CA GLU A 148 1.80 17.89 6.85
C GLU A 148 3.24 18.34 6.99
N MET A 149 3.44 19.62 7.28
CA MET A 149 4.78 20.17 7.54
C MET A 149 5.35 19.63 8.85
N ALA A 150 6.62 19.29 8.80
CA ALA A 150 7.39 18.83 9.94
C ALA A 150 8.79 19.46 9.91
N ILE A 151 9.43 19.53 11.07
CA ILE A 151 10.84 19.90 11.18
C ILE A 151 11.61 18.65 11.57
N VAL A 152 12.54 18.24 10.72
CA VAL A 152 13.44 17.12 11.00
C VAL A 152 14.75 17.68 11.56
N GLY A 153 15.04 17.32 12.82
CA GLY A 153 16.28 17.70 13.49
C GLY A 153 17.50 17.11 12.77
N TYR A 154 18.58 17.87 12.75
CA TYR A 154 19.86 17.35 12.25
C TYR A 154 20.44 16.34 13.23
N HIS A 155 21.12 15.34 12.69
CA HIS A 155 21.84 14.36 13.51
C HIS A 155 22.88 15.08 14.38
N HIS A 156 23.07 14.62 15.63
CA HIS A 156 23.97 15.22 16.60
C HIS A 156 25.43 15.37 16.12
N ASN A 157 25.87 14.55 15.17
CA ASN A 157 27.22 14.62 14.58
C ASN A 157 27.39 15.76 13.55
N ARG A 158 26.32 16.49 13.20
CA ARG A 158 26.46 17.65 12.32
C ARG A 158 27.14 18.78 13.09
N LYS A 159 28.30 19.26 12.59
CA LYS A 159 28.97 20.43 13.14
C LYS A 159 28.06 21.64 13.01
N ILE A 160 27.58 22.15 14.13
CA ILE A 160 26.84 23.41 14.25
C ILE A 160 27.91 24.49 14.39
N ARG A 161 27.93 25.47 13.48
CA ARG A 161 28.95 26.54 13.45
C ARG A 161 28.65 27.63 14.47
N SER A 162 27.39 27.86 14.80
CA SER A 162 26.92 28.88 15.72
C SER A 162 25.81 28.35 16.63
N LYS A 163 25.65 28.95 17.81
CA LYS A 163 24.52 28.67 18.72
C LYS A 163 23.17 29.02 18.11
N LEU A 164 23.14 29.93 17.14
CA LEU A 164 21.95 30.40 16.45
C LEU A 164 21.68 29.67 15.13
N ASP A 165 22.55 28.74 14.70
CA ASP A 165 22.33 27.97 13.49
C ASP A 165 21.08 27.07 13.62
N ASP A 166 20.40 26.90 12.51
CA ASP A 166 19.27 25.98 12.42
C ASP A 166 19.67 24.58 12.83
N ARG A 167 18.91 23.98 13.72
CA ARG A 167 19.11 22.61 14.22
C ARG A 167 18.24 21.59 13.51
N GLY A 168 17.50 22.02 12.51
CA GLY A 168 16.59 21.17 11.74
C GLY A 168 16.30 21.79 10.38
N ARG A 169 15.60 21.03 9.57
CA ARG A 169 15.12 21.49 8.25
C ARG A 169 13.63 21.25 8.12
N PRO A 170 12.90 22.13 7.44
CA PRO A 170 11.50 21.89 7.12
C PRO A 170 11.38 20.71 6.13
N CYS A 171 10.41 19.87 6.37
CA CYS A 171 10.08 18.69 5.55
C CYS A 171 8.56 18.56 5.47
N ILE A 172 8.07 17.71 4.57
CA ILE A 172 6.68 17.30 4.54
C ILE A 172 6.56 15.81 4.85
N TYR A 173 5.49 15.44 5.53
CA TYR A 173 5.21 14.03 5.79
C TYR A 173 4.59 13.38 4.54
N ILE A 174 5.23 12.37 4.01
CA ILE A 174 4.80 11.66 2.80
C ILE A 174 4.32 10.22 3.08
N GLY A 175 4.17 9.85 4.34
CA GLY A 175 3.75 8.51 4.73
C GLY A 175 4.80 7.80 5.56
N ARG A 176 4.54 6.52 5.81
CA ARG A 176 5.43 5.64 6.56
C ARG A 176 6.30 4.83 5.62
N ALA A 177 7.53 4.57 6.03
CA ALA A 177 8.35 3.56 5.35
C ALA A 177 7.65 2.19 5.42
N VAL A 178 7.74 1.44 4.33
CA VAL A 178 7.09 0.12 4.22
C VAL A 178 7.70 -0.90 5.19
N ASP A 179 8.96 -0.69 5.54
CA ASP A 179 9.77 -1.58 6.39
C ASP A 179 9.90 -1.10 7.85
N GLY A 180 9.08 -0.13 8.27
CA GLY A 180 9.15 0.47 9.60
C GLY A 180 7.97 0.14 10.55
#